data_9773073e098ee2fa24e320d308578b07
#
_entry.id   9773073e098ee2fa24e320d308578b07
#
_cell.length_a   1.000
_cell.length_b   1.000
_cell.length_c   1.000
_cell.angle_alpha   90.00
_cell.angle_beta   90.00
_cell.angle_gamma   90.00
#
_symmetry.space_group_name_H-M   'P 1'
#
loop_
_entity.id
_entity.type
_entity.pdbx_description
1 polymer ?
#
loop_
_entity_poly.entity_id
_entity_poly.type
_entity_poly.pdbx_seq_one_letter_code
_entity_poly.pdbx_strand_id
1 'polypeptide(L)'
;MKFFLDANILFSASNTESNLFRLLQLLKAKATVITSDYAHIEAQRNLDAKRSNWRNGLSEVLSGIEIVPSVDASVPAEINDKDRPIVATAIKYHCNILLTGDKRDFGHLFGQTINRTKVLSPVMLNDALKKL
;
A
#
# COMPACT_ATOMS: atom_id res chain seq x y z
N MET A 1 -9.46 1.32 -12.19
CA MET A 1 -9.23 0.64 -10.91
C MET A 1 -8.33 1.50 -10.03
N LYS A 2 -8.57 1.47 -8.74
CA LYS A 2 -7.87 2.33 -7.78
C LYS A 2 -7.21 1.50 -6.69
N PHE A 3 -5.91 1.73 -6.46
CA PHE A 3 -5.10 1.01 -5.49
C PHE A 3 -4.67 1.92 -4.36
N PHE A 4 -4.71 1.42 -3.13
CA PHE A 4 -4.12 2.08 -1.97
C PHE A 4 -2.86 1.31 -1.55
N LEU A 5 -1.76 2.01 -1.34
CA LEU A 5 -0.50 1.40 -0.93
C LEU A 5 -0.27 1.60 0.57
N ASP A 6 -0.08 0.50 1.29
CA ASP A 6 0.32 0.52 2.70
C ASP A 6 1.79 0.94 2.84
N ALA A 7 2.17 1.36 4.04
CA ALA A 7 3.52 1.86 4.34
C ALA A 7 4.62 0.85 3.99
N ASN A 8 4.41 -0.44 4.28
CA ASN A 8 5.41 -1.46 3.98
C ASN A 8 5.64 -1.63 2.47
N ILE A 9 4.64 -1.35 1.64
CA ILE A 9 4.79 -1.35 0.19
C ILE A 9 5.69 -0.19 -0.24
N LEU A 10 5.44 1.00 0.28
CA LEU A 10 6.27 2.18 0.00
C LEU A 10 7.72 1.93 0.44
N PHE A 11 7.89 1.35 1.62
CA PHE A 11 9.22 1.01 2.15
C PHE A 11 9.96 0.04 1.24
N SER A 12 9.34 -1.09 0.94
CA SER A 12 10.01 -2.15 0.14
C SER A 12 10.28 -1.72 -1.29
N ALA A 13 9.36 -0.97 -1.90
CA ALA A 13 9.52 -0.47 -3.26
C ALA A 13 10.57 0.64 -3.36
N SER A 14 10.98 1.25 -2.25
CA SER A 14 12.03 2.25 -2.22
C SER A 14 13.40 1.67 -2.62
N ASN A 15 13.56 0.35 -2.55
CA ASN A 15 14.62 -0.33 -3.29
C ASN A 15 14.20 -0.38 -4.76
N THR A 16 14.73 0.54 -5.55
CA THR A 16 14.32 0.72 -6.95
C THR A 16 14.75 -0.43 -7.88
N GLU A 17 15.59 -1.32 -7.38
CA GLU A 17 15.99 -2.53 -8.10
C GLU A 17 15.03 -3.70 -7.84
N SER A 18 14.07 -3.55 -6.94
CA SER A 18 13.16 -4.62 -6.56
C SER A 18 12.09 -4.89 -7.62
N ASN A 19 11.57 -6.12 -7.60
CA ASN A 19 10.42 -6.47 -8.44
C ASN A 19 9.18 -5.69 -8.05
N LEU A 20 9.05 -5.35 -6.77
CA LEU A 20 7.92 -4.56 -6.29
C LEU A 20 7.93 -3.16 -6.90
N PHE A 21 9.10 -2.52 -6.98
CA PHE A 21 9.23 -1.22 -7.66
C PHE A 21 8.72 -1.32 -9.10
N ARG A 22 9.14 -2.35 -9.84
CA ARG A 22 8.70 -2.55 -11.22
C ARG A 22 7.20 -2.76 -11.31
N LEU A 23 6.64 -3.54 -10.38
CA LEU A 23 5.20 -3.77 -10.33
C LEU A 23 4.43 -2.46 -10.14
N LEU A 24 4.90 -1.60 -9.24
CA LEU A 24 4.27 -0.30 -9.01
C LEU A 24 4.35 0.61 -10.23
N GLN A 25 5.46 0.58 -10.97
CA GLN A 25 5.55 1.37 -12.21
C GLN A 25 4.50 0.90 -13.23
N LEU A 26 4.27 -0.40 -13.33
CA LEU A 26 3.22 -0.93 -14.19
C LEU A 26 1.83 -0.48 -13.72
N LEU A 27 1.57 -0.54 -12.43
CA LEU A 27 0.28 -0.10 -11.88
C LEU A 27 0.01 1.37 -12.16
N LYS A 28 1.01 2.23 -11.98
CA LYS A 28 0.87 3.67 -12.23
C LYS A 28 0.47 3.97 -13.67
N ALA A 29 0.94 3.16 -14.61
CA ALA A 29 0.65 3.34 -16.02
C ALA A 29 -0.78 2.91 -16.38
N LYS A 30 -1.42 2.06 -15.58
CA LYS A 30 -2.69 1.41 -15.92
C LYS A 30 -3.83 1.73 -14.96
N ALA A 31 -3.54 2.28 -13.79
CA ALA A 31 -4.52 2.45 -12.72
C ALA A 31 -4.23 3.72 -11.95
N THR A 32 -5.21 4.13 -11.14
CA THR A 32 -5.02 5.19 -10.16
C THR A 32 -4.40 4.59 -8.90
N VAL A 33 -3.28 5.16 -8.46
CA VAL A 33 -2.58 4.68 -7.27
C VAL A 33 -2.48 5.82 -6.28
N ILE A 34 -2.93 5.58 -5.05
CA ILE A 34 -2.85 6.55 -3.95
C ILE A 34 -2.21 5.93 -2.72
N THR A 35 -1.79 6.79 -1.83
CA THR A 35 -1.41 6.43 -0.46
C THR A 35 -1.84 7.57 0.46
N SER A 36 -1.60 7.44 1.76
CA SER A 36 -1.95 8.50 2.71
C SER A 36 -0.71 9.15 3.30
N ASP A 37 -0.92 10.32 3.91
CA ASP A 37 0.11 10.99 4.70
C ASP A 37 0.61 10.09 5.83
N TYR A 38 -0.30 9.38 6.51
CA TYR A 38 0.03 8.44 7.58
C TYR A 38 0.98 7.35 7.08
N ALA A 39 0.64 6.70 5.96
CA ALA A 39 1.48 5.65 5.37
C ALA A 39 2.83 6.20 4.91
N HIS A 40 2.84 7.39 4.32
CA HIS A 40 4.06 8.05 3.86
C HIS A 40 5.01 8.32 5.03
N ILE A 41 4.50 8.89 6.12
CA ILE A 41 5.32 9.20 7.31
C ILE A 41 5.89 7.91 7.91
N GLU A 42 5.09 6.87 8.03
CA GLU A 42 5.55 5.59 8.56
C GLU A 42 6.65 4.98 7.69
N ALA A 43 6.48 5.01 6.37
CA ALA A 43 7.51 4.53 5.45
C ALA A 43 8.81 5.33 5.59
N GLN A 44 8.71 6.65 5.70
CA GLN A 44 9.88 7.52 5.88
C GLN A 44 10.62 7.18 7.17
N ARG A 45 9.91 7.00 8.27
CA ARG A 45 10.51 6.61 9.55
C ARG A 45 11.25 5.28 9.45
N ASN A 46 10.66 4.30 8.80
CA ASN A 46 11.25 2.98 8.64
C ASN A 46 12.49 3.04 7.75
N LEU A 47 12.48 3.84 6.69
CA LEU A 47 13.65 4.05 5.84
C LEU A 47 14.79 4.68 6.63
N ASP A 48 14.50 5.74 7.38
CA ASP A 48 15.51 6.43 8.19
C ASP A 48 16.15 5.50 9.22
N ALA A 49 15.35 4.60 9.81
CA ALA A 49 15.81 3.68 10.85
C ALA A 49 16.55 2.45 10.30
N LYS A 50 16.13 1.92 9.14
CA LYS A 50 16.56 0.59 8.68
C LYS A 50 17.27 0.59 7.33
N ARG A 51 16.95 1.52 6.44
CA ARG A 51 17.44 1.55 5.06
C ARG A 51 17.61 2.98 4.58
N SER A 52 18.43 3.74 5.25
CA SER A 52 18.66 5.15 4.91
C SER A 52 19.17 5.34 3.47
N ASN A 53 19.87 4.34 2.94
CA ASN A 53 20.35 4.37 1.56
C ASN A 53 19.25 4.24 0.50
N TRP A 54 18.01 3.91 0.91
CA TRP A 54 16.86 3.82 0.00
C TRP A 54 16.00 5.09 -0.01
N ARG A 55 16.37 6.13 0.73
CA ARG A 55 15.54 7.34 0.84
C ARG A 55 15.20 7.97 -0.52
N ASN A 56 16.18 8.04 -1.41
CA ASN A 56 15.95 8.63 -2.74
C ASN A 56 14.96 7.80 -3.55
N GLY A 57 14.90 6.50 -3.32
CA GLY A 57 13.95 5.62 -3.98
C GLY A 57 12.51 5.92 -3.61
N LEU A 58 12.25 6.38 -2.39
CA LEU A 58 10.88 6.74 -1.98
C LEU A 58 10.31 7.86 -2.86
N SER A 59 11.12 8.86 -3.20
CA SER A 59 10.67 9.94 -4.10
C SER A 59 10.27 9.39 -5.47
N GLU A 60 11.02 8.42 -5.98
CA GLU A 60 10.68 7.76 -7.25
C GLU A 60 9.39 6.95 -7.16
N VAL A 61 9.19 6.23 -6.04
CA VAL A 61 7.95 5.49 -5.80
C VAL A 61 6.76 6.44 -5.78
N LEU A 62 6.88 7.56 -5.07
CA LEU A 62 5.77 8.49 -4.89
C LEU A 62 5.46 9.33 -6.14
N SER A 63 6.36 9.38 -7.11
CA SER A 63 6.11 10.09 -8.35
C SER A 63 4.90 9.50 -9.06
N GLY A 64 3.90 10.34 -9.34
CA GLY A 64 2.65 9.89 -9.98
C GLY A 64 1.64 9.27 -9.02
N ILE A 65 1.92 9.26 -7.71
CA ILE A 65 1.00 8.78 -6.69
C ILE A 65 0.41 9.98 -5.94
N GLU A 66 -0.89 9.99 -5.77
CA GLU A 66 -1.56 11.00 -4.94
C GLU A 66 -1.43 10.63 -3.46
N ILE A 67 -1.00 11.57 -2.62
CA ILE A 67 -0.95 11.41 -1.19
C ILE A 67 -2.17 12.11 -0.61
N VAL A 68 -3.08 11.34 0.01
CA VAL A 68 -4.33 11.87 0.56
C VAL A 68 -4.24 11.98 2.07
N PRO A 69 -5.03 12.90 2.70
CA PRO A 69 -5.15 12.93 4.15
C PRO A 69 -5.73 11.62 4.67
N SER A 70 -5.12 11.06 5.70
CA SER A 70 -5.65 9.87 6.35
C SER A 70 -6.89 10.22 7.16
N VAL A 71 -7.77 9.22 7.33
CA VAL A 71 -8.94 9.33 8.19
C VAL A 71 -8.92 8.20 9.21
N ASP A 72 -9.53 8.45 10.37
CA ASP A 72 -9.79 7.43 11.37
C ASP A 72 -11.29 7.27 11.46
N ALA A 73 -11.77 6.11 11.04
CA ALA A 73 -13.19 5.80 11.01
C ALA A 73 -13.42 4.37 11.47
N SER A 74 -14.67 4.01 11.67
CA SER A 74 -15.03 2.66 12.10
C SER A 74 -14.59 1.63 11.06
N VAL A 75 -13.87 0.61 11.52
CA VAL A 75 -13.43 -0.54 10.73
C VAL A 75 -13.72 -1.82 11.53
N PRO A 76 -13.70 -3.00 10.89
CA PRO A 76 -13.90 -4.26 11.61
C PRO A 76 -12.95 -4.43 12.79
N ALA A 77 -13.43 -5.07 13.85
CA ALA A 77 -12.69 -5.19 15.12
C ALA A 77 -11.39 -5.99 15.01
N GLU A 78 -11.26 -6.86 14.02
CA GLU A 78 -10.06 -7.65 13.78
C GLU A 78 -8.90 -6.83 13.18
N ILE A 79 -9.12 -5.55 12.85
CA ILE A 79 -8.06 -4.66 12.37
C ILE A 79 -7.36 -4.03 13.56
N ASN A 80 -6.04 -4.11 13.62
CA ASN A 80 -5.24 -3.49 14.67
C ASN A 80 -5.39 -1.97 14.66
N ASP A 81 -5.30 -1.35 15.82
CA ASP A 81 -5.47 0.11 15.95
C ASP A 81 -4.50 0.89 15.05
N LYS A 82 -3.25 0.44 14.94
CA LYS A 82 -2.26 1.11 14.09
C LYS A 82 -2.59 1.02 12.60
N ASP A 83 -3.36 0.01 12.19
CA ASP A 83 -3.72 -0.22 10.79
C ASP A 83 -5.09 0.36 10.44
N ARG A 84 -5.86 0.80 11.43
CA ARG A 84 -7.18 1.41 11.20
C ARG A 84 -7.14 2.60 10.25
N PRO A 85 -6.19 3.55 10.39
CA PRO A 85 -6.12 4.66 9.44
C PRO A 85 -5.84 4.22 8.01
N ILE A 86 -5.10 3.14 7.83
CA ILE A 86 -4.81 2.57 6.50
C ILE A 86 -6.10 2.05 5.86
N VAL A 87 -6.81 1.17 6.56
CA VAL A 87 -8.03 0.55 6.05
C VAL A 87 -9.14 1.59 5.88
N ALA A 88 -9.34 2.46 6.88
CA ALA A 88 -10.37 3.50 6.83
C ALA A 88 -10.15 4.46 5.66
N THR A 89 -8.92 4.84 5.39
CA THR A 89 -8.59 5.76 4.29
C THR A 89 -8.82 5.08 2.94
N ALA A 90 -8.39 3.82 2.78
CA ALA A 90 -8.63 3.08 1.55
C ALA A 90 -10.13 2.97 1.24
N ILE A 91 -10.95 2.72 2.25
CA ILE A 91 -12.40 2.64 2.11
C ILE A 91 -13.00 4.01 1.75
N LYS A 92 -12.58 5.07 2.46
CA LYS A 92 -13.10 6.41 2.21
C LYS A 92 -12.89 6.86 0.77
N TYR A 93 -11.73 6.57 0.21
CA TYR A 93 -11.38 6.98 -1.14
C TYR A 93 -11.80 5.95 -2.20
N HIS A 94 -12.64 4.97 -1.80
CA HIS A 94 -13.23 3.98 -2.71
C HIS A 94 -12.18 3.19 -3.49
N CYS A 95 -11.09 2.83 -2.80
CA CYS A 95 -10.07 2.00 -3.42
C CYS A 95 -10.59 0.59 -3.64
N ASN A 96 -10.33 0.04 -4.81
CA ASN A 96 -10.70 -1.33 -5.14
C ASN A 96 -9.80 -2.32 -4.41
N ILE A 97 -8.53 -1.96 -4.25
CA ILE A 97 -7.51 -2.84 -3.69
C ILE A 97 -6.67 -2.07 -2.68
N LEU A 98 -6.49 -2.67 -1.49
CA LEU A 98 -5.47 -2.30 -0.53
C LEU A 98 -4.30 -3.26 -0.70
N LEU A 99 -3.16 -2.75 -1.14
CA LEU A 99 -1.95 -3.53 -1.35
C LEU A 99 -1.07 -3.44 -0.11
N THR A 100 -0.81 -4.57 0.53
CA THR A 100 0.02 -4.65 1.73
C THR A 100 0.85 -5.93 1.71
N GLY A 101 2.09 -5.85 2.19
CA GLY A 101 2.97 -7.01 2.36
C GLY A 101 3.01 -7.53 3.80
N ASP A 102 2.22 -6.94 4.70
CA ASP A 102 2.25 -7.27 6.12
C ASP A 102 1.44 -8.52 6.43
N LYS A 103 2.10 -9.68 6.42
CA LYS A 103 1.47 -10.96 6.72
C LYS A 103 1.03 -11.06 8.18
N ARG A 104 1.75 -10.41 9.07
CA ARG A 104 1.48 -10.47 10.50
C ARG A 104 0.12 -9.86 10.84
N ASP A 105 -0.14 -8.66 10.33
CA ASP A 105 -1.35 -7.92 10.66
C ASP A 105 -2.48 -8.15 9.66
N PHE A 106 -2.15 -8.42 8.39
CA PHE A 106 -3.15 -8.56 7.32
C PHE A 106 -3.25 -9.96 6.71
N GLY A 107 -2.40 -10.92 7.14
CA GLY A 107 -2.37 -12.23 6.50
C GLY A 107 -3.72 -12.93 6.46
N HIS A 108 -4.50 -12.83 7.52
CA HIS A 108 -5.84 -13.43 7.63
C HIS A 108 -6.88 -12.73 6.74
N LEU A 109 -6.55 -11.55 6.22
CA LEU A 109 -7.44 -10.77 5.36
C LEU A 109 -7.07 -10.85 3.89
N PHE A 110 -5.93 -11.45 3.55
CA PHE A 110 -5.50 -11.56 2.14
C PHE A 110 -6.57 -12.27 1.31
N GLY A 111 -6.99 -11.62 0.23
CA GLY A 111 -8.05 -12.12 -0.64
C GLY A 111 -9.46 -11.77 -0.18
N GLN A 112 -9.61 -11.24 1.04
CA GLN A 112 -10.91 -10.84 1.58
C GLN A 112 -11.24 -9.41 1.18
N THR A 113 -12.53 -9.09 1.16
CA THR A 113 -13.03 -7.75 0.83
C THR A 113 -13.66 -7.12 2.06
N ILE A 114 -13.20 -5.91 2.39
CA ILE A 114 -13.73 -5.10 3.48
C ILE A 114 -14.38 -3.88 2.87
N ASN A 115 -15.71 -3.76 2.97
CA ASN A 115 -16.46 -2.62 2.43
C ASN A 115 -16.05 -2.27 0.99
N ARG A 116 -16.00 -3.28 0.12
CA ARG A 116 -15.65 -3.18 -1.31
C ARG A 116 -14.16 -2.97 -1.60
N THR A 117 -13.31 -2.91 -0.59
CA THR A 117 -11.86 -2.86 -0.77
C THR A 117 -11.28 -4.25 -0.52
N LYS A 118 -10.67 -4.83 -1.54
CA LYS A 118 -10.05 -6.15 -1.44
C LYS A 118 -8.61 -6.01 -0.99
N VAL A 119 -8.21 -6.85 -0.03
CA VAL A 119 -6.84 -6.84 0.50
C VAL A 119 -5.99 -7.84 -0.27
N LEU A 120 -4.92 -7.39 -0.89
CA LEU A 120 -4.00 -8.25 -1.65
C LEU A 120 -2.57 -8.05 -1.20
N SER A 121 -1.80 -9.14 -1.23
CA SER A 121 -0.35 -9.08 -1.15
C SER A 121 0.24 -8.82 -2.55
N PRO A 122 1.50 -8.36 -2.63
CA PRO A 122 2.17 -8.22 -3.94
C PRO A 122 2.21 -9.51 -4.75
N VAL A 123 2.41 -10.66 -4.10
CA VAL A 123 2.42 -11.95 -4.78
C VAL A 123 1.06 -12.24 -5.40
N MET A 124 -0.02 -12.03 -4.64
CA MET A 124 -1.38 -12.25 -5.14
C MET A 124 -1.71 -11.33 -6.31
N LEU A 125 -1.31 -10.07 -6.23
CA LEU A 125 -1.52 -9.12 -7.31
C LEU A 125 -0.75 -9.54 -8.56
N ASN A 126 0.51 -9.92 -8.39
CA ASN A 126 1.34 -10.36 -9.50
C ASN A 126 0.75 -11.59 -10.19
N ASP A 127 0.25 -12.57 -9.41
CA ASP A 127 -0.41 -13.76 -9.95
C ASP A 127 -1.69 -13.40 -10.70
N ALA A 128 -2.49 -12.47 -10.17
CA ALA A 128 -3.70 -12.00 -10.83
C ALA A 128 -3.40 -11.32 -12.17
N LEU A 129 -2.34 -10.52 -12.24
CA LEU A 129 -1.92 -9.84 -13.46
C LEU A 129 -1.44 -10.82 -14.54
N LYS A 130 -0.81 -11.92 -14.14
CA LYS A 130 -0.35 -12.94 -15.08
C LYS A 130 -1.50 -13.68 -15.78
N LYS A 131 -2.68 -13.69 -15.20
CA LYS A 131 -3.86 -14.35 -15.76
C LYS A 131 -4.60 -13.49 -16.77
N LEU A 132 -4.18 -12.25 -16.90
CA LEU A 132 -4.73 -11.36 -17.92
C LEU A 132 -3.99 -11.55 -19.24
#